data_d45a509588c79cee23ea1363a2b156ee
#
_entry.id   d45a509588c79cee23ea1363a2b156ee
#
_cell.length_a   1.000
_cell.length_b   1.000
_cell.length_c   1.000
_cell.angle_alpha   90.00
_cell.angle_beta   90.00
_cell.angle_gamma   90.00
#
_symmetry.space_group_name_H-M   'P 1'
#
loop_
_entity.id
_entity.type
_entity.pdbx_description
1 polymer ?
#
loop_
_entity_poly.entity_id
_entity_poly.type
_entity_poly.pdbx_seq_one_letter_code
_entity_poly.pdbx_strand_id
1 'polypeptide(L)'
;MSTRIFVDGSVYSPVDPYATAMLVEDGFVRWVGSDSGARSIADESATITELDGALLTPAFARALAPVAGKEAPEILDYLQAYRAAGYHTHTLLAGMEDVPDLVSALSYYNAEHGVPDIRLILNATGVETDELISAIKALRPLTEGERAIKGLQLVGIF
;
A
#
# COMPACT_ATOMS: atom_id res chain seq x y z
N MET A 1 17.36 10.90 -9.12
CA MET A 1 16.73 9.76 -9.83
C MET A 1 17.18 8.49 -9.14
N SER A 2 16.25 7.59 -8.87
CA SER A 2 16.54 6.31 -8.19
C SER A 2 16.22 5.19 -9.16
N THR A 3 17.25 4.51 -9.67
CA THR A 3 17.10 3.37 -10.58
C THR A 3 17.36 2.07 -9.82
N ARG A 4 16.41 1.15 -9.89
CA ARG A 4 16.50 -0.21 -9.35
C ARG A 4 16.28 -1.22 -10.45
N ILE A 5 17.14 -2.23 -10.50
CA ILE A 5 17.04 -3.33 -11.45
C ILE A 5 16.92 -4.63 -10.67
N PHE A 6 15.92 -5.42 -11.00
CA PHE A 6 15.69 -6.75 -10.46
C PHE A 6 16.04 -7.76 -11.54
N VAL A 7 16.83 -8.76 -11.22
CA VAL A 7 17.32 -9.79 -12.15
C VAL A 7 17.26 -11.17 -11.52
N ASP A 8 17.48 -12.21 -12.32
CA ASP A 8 17.52 -13.61 -11.90
C ASP A 8 16.24 -14.07 -11.20
N GLY A 9 15.09 -13.73 -11.80
CA GLY A 9 13.80 -14.15 -11.29
C GLY A 9 12.80 -14.49 -12.39
N SER A 10 11.53 -14.50 -12.03
CA SER A 10 10.41 -14.53 -12.96
C SER A 10 9.56 -13.31 -12.74
N VAL A 11 9.32 -12.51 -13.78
CA VAL A 11 8.50 -11.30 -13.68
C VAL A 11 7.13 -11.56 -14.28
N TYR A 12 6.08 -11.44 -13.45
CA TYR A 12 4.72 -11.51 -13.96
C TYR A 12 4.40 -10.27 -14.80
N SER A 13 4.40 -10.42 -16.12
CA SER A 13 4.12 -9.35 -17.06
C SER A 13 3.22 -9.85 -18.19
N PRO A 14 2.11 -9.16 -18.50
CA PRO A 14 1.29 -9.48 -19.66
C PRO A 14 1.94 -9.12 -21.00
N VAL A 15 2.97 -8.26 -20.97
CA VAL A 15 3.68 -7.80 -22.19
C VAL A 15 4.78 -8.79 -22.59
N ASP A 16 5.49 -9.33 -21.60
CA ASP A 16 6.53 -10.34 -21.82
C ASP A 16 6.39 -11.45 -20.76
N PRO A 17 5.75 -12.58 -21.09
CA PRO A 17 5.53 -13.67 -20.15
C PRO A 17 6.79 -14.45 -19.79
N TYR A 18 7.90 -14.20 -20.47
CA TYR A 18 9.20 -14.84 -20.23
C TYR A 18 10.21 -13.89 -19.58
N ALA A 19 9.75 -12.72 -19.09
CA ALA A 19 10.62 -11.75 -18.47
C ALA A 19 11.26 -12.30 -17.19
N THR A 20 12.59 -12.15 -17.09
CA THR A 20 13.39 -12.53 -15.93
C THR A 20 13.93 -11.33 -15.16
N ALA A 21 13.75 -10.12 -15.73
CA ALA A 21 14.24 -8.89 -15.14
C ALA A 21 13.26 -7.72 -15.30
N MET A 22 13.37 -6.75 -14.39
CA MET A 22 12.58 -5.52 -14.40
C MET A 22 13.44 -4.33 -13.98
N LEU A 23 13.24 -3.20 -14.67
CA LEU A 23 13.82 -1.91 -14.30
C LEU A 23 12.74 -0.98 -13.76
N VAL A 24 13.00 -0.40 -12.60
CA VAL A 24 12.16 0.60 -11.93
C VAL A 24 12.95 1.90 -11.79
N GLU A 25 12.39 2.99 -12.27
CA GLU A 25 12.95 4.33 -12.17
C GLU A 25 11.96 5.26 -11.50
N ASP A 26 12.40 5.92 -10.42
CA ASP A 26 11.58 6.83 -9.62
C ASP A 26 10.21 6.24 -9.20
N GLY A 27 10.18 4.92 -8.88
CA GLY A 27 8.99 4.20 -8.45
C GLY A 27 8.10 3.67 -9.59
N PHE A 28 8.48 3.87 -10.85
CA PHE A 28 7.72 3.38 -12.00
C PHE A 28 8.46 2.27 -12.75
N VAL A 29 7.74 1.21 -13.12
CA VAL A 29 8.27 0.19 -14.02
C VAL A 29 8.49 0.82 -15.39
N ARG A 30 9.73 0.86 -15.84
CA ARG A 30 10.12 1.43 -17.15
C ARG A 30 10.41 0.38 -18.19
N TRP A 31 10.87 -0.79 -17.74
CA TRP A 31 11.22 -1.85 -18.65
C TRP A 31 11.09 -3.22 -17.99
N VAL A 32 10.72 -4.24 -18.76
CA VAL A 32 10.75 -5.66 -18.40
C VAL A 32 11.34 -6.46 -19.54
N GLY A 33 12.04 -7.54 -19.25
CA GLY A 33 12.67 -8.41 -20.26
C GLY A 33 13.67 -9.38 -19.65
N SER A 34 14.75 -9.65 -20.37
CA SER A 34 15.78 -10.61 -19.94
C SER A 34 16.85 -9.99 -19.05
N ASP A 35 17.51 -10.80 -18.22
CA ASP A 35 18.64 -10.38 -17.37
C ASP A 35 19.76 -9.71 -18.18
N SER A 36 20.10 -10.27 -19.34
CA SER A 36 21.12 -9.69 -20.21
C SER A 36 20.73 -8.30 -20.73
N GLY A 37 19.44 -8.10 -21.06
CA GLY A 37 18.91 -6.80 -21.43
C GLY A 37 18.99 -5.81 -20.27
N ALA A 38 18.56 -6.22 -19.08
CA ALA A 38 18.60 -5.41 -17.87
C ALA A 38 20.01 -4.94 -17.53
N ARG A 39 20.97 -5.85 -17.58
CA ARG A 39 22.40 -5.53 -17.29
C ARG A 39 23.03 -4.62 -18.35
N SER A 40 22.55 -4.67 -19.60
CA SER A 40 23.07 -3.81 -20.68
C SER A 40 22.54 -2.37 -20.61
N ILE A 41 21.38 -2.14 -20.00
CA ILE A 41 20.79 -0.80 -19.83
C ILE A 41 21.06 -0.21 -18.44
N ALA A 42 21.69 -0.99 -17.54
CA ALA A 42 22.09 -0.53 -16.22
C ALA A 42 23.15 0.58 -16.34
N ASP A 43 22.93 1.69 -15.66
CA ASP A 43 23.94 2.70 -15.45
C ASP A 43 24.72 2.46 -14.14
N GLU A 44 25.82 3.19 -13.94
CA GLU A 44 26.66 3.05 -12.74
C GLU A 44 25.93 3.41 -11.42
N SER A 45 24.82 4.12 -11.49
CA SER A 45 24.03 4.54 -10.34
C SER A 45 22.91 3.55 -9.99
N ALA A 46 22.66 2.56 -10.85
CA ALA A 46 21.58 1.60 -10.66
C ALA A 46 21.86 0.61 -9.53
N THR A 47 20.89 0.40 -8.67
CA THR A 47 20.95 -0.66 -7.65
C THR A 47 20.40 -1.95 -8.24
N ILE A 48 21.25 -2.98 -8.33
CA ILE A 48 20.86 -4.31 -8.82
C ILE A 48 20.48 -5.20 -7.63
N THR A 49 19.32 -5.86 -7.72
CA THR A 49 18.82 -6.84 -6.76
C THR A 49 18.65 -8.17 -7.47
N GLU A 50 19.36 -9.18 -7.01
CA GLU A 50 19.19 -10.58 -7.45
C GLU A 50 17.95 -11.15 -6.77
N LEU A 51 17.07 -11.79 -7.55
CA LEU A 51 15.82 -12.38 -7.06
C LEU A 51 15.96 -13.86 -6.67
N ASP A 52 17.10 -14.49 -7.00
CA ASP A 52 17.39 -15.89 -6.69
C ASP A 52 16.27 -16.85 -7.12
N GLY A 53 15.70 -16.64 -8.31
CA GLY A 53 14.59 -17.42 -8.85
C GLY A 53 13.22 -17.03 -8.30
N ALA A 54 13.10 -16.01 -7.47
CA ALA A 54 11.79 -15.58 -6.94
C ALA A 54 10.88 -15.00 -8.01
N LEU A 55 9.58 -15.13 -7.78
CA LEU A 55 8.55 -14.53 -8.63
C LEU A 55 8.27 -13.09 -8.20
N LEU A 56 8.41 -12.15 -9.11
CA LEU A 56 8.05 -10.75 -8.95
C LEU A 56 6.67 -10.50 -9.54
N THR A 57 5.72 -10.10 -8.71
CA THR A 57 4.33 -9.80 -9.11
C THR A 57 3.94 -8.41 -8.65
N PRO A 58 2.90 -7.78 -9.27
CA PRO A 58 2.23 -6.66 -8.63
C PRO A 58 1.75 -7.05 -7.23
N ALA A 59 1.83 -6.12 -6.30
CA ALA A 59 1.28 -6.32 -4.97
C ALA A 59 -0.24 -6.55 -5.03
N PHE A 60 -0.74 -7.40 -4.15
CA PHE A 60 -2.16 -7.71 -4.13
C PHE A 60 -2.97 -6.57 -3.49
N ALA A 61 -4.20 -6.41 -3.98
CA ALA A 61 -5.20 -5.51 -3.39
C ALA A 61 -6.29 -6.35 -2.70
N ARG A 62 -6.63 -5.96 -1.47
CA ARG A 62 -7.78 -6.53 -0.78
C ARG A 62 -8.98 -5.61 -0.92
N ALA A 63 -10.03 -6.13 -1.54
CA ALA A 63 -11.31 -5.45 -1.59
C ALA A 63 -12.03 -5.62 -0.25
N LEU A 64 -12.60 -4.54 0.25
CA LEU A 64 -13.53 -4.40 1.36
C LEU A 64 -13.25 -5.31 2.57
N ALA A 65 -12.46 -4.83 3.50
CA ALA A 65 -12.22 -5.48 4.77
C ALA A 65 -12.98 -4.74 5.89
N PRO A 66 -13.95 -5.38 6.54
CA PRO A 66 -14.65 -4.77 7.67
C PRO A 66 -13.68 -4.69 8.86
N VAL A 67 -13.52 -3.49 9.39
CA VAL A 67 -12.78 -3.23 10.63
C VAL A 67 -13.69 -2.70 11.73
N ALA A 68 -14.99 -2.64 11.46
CA ALA A 68 -16.02 -2.22 12.41
C ALA A 68 -15.98 -3.05 13.70
N GLY A 69 -16.00 -2.38 14.84
CA GLY A 69 -15.95 -2.98 16.17
C GLY A 69 -14.60 -3.59 16.54
N LYS A 70 -13.52 -3.30 15.79
CA LYS A 70 -12.18 -3.75 16.10
C LYS A 70 -11.37 -2.68 16.83
N GLU A 71 -10.67 -3.09 17.88
CA GLU A 71 -9.72 -2.23 18.56
C GLU A 71 -8.44 -2.03 17.73
N ALA A 72 -7.69 -0.94 18.01
CA ALA A 72 -6.47 -0.59 17.29
C ALA A 72 -5.46 -1.75 17.16
N PRO A 73 -5.18 -2.58 18.19
CA PRO A 73 -4.29 -3.72 18.05
C PRO A 73 -4.77 -4.76 17.04
N GLU A 74 -6.07 -5.05 17.01
CA GLU A 74 -6.65 -6.03 16.07
C GLU A 74 -6.59 -5.55 14.62
N ILE A 75 -6.78 -4.24 14.40
CA ILE A 75 -6.62 -3.61 13.07
C ILE A 75 -5.15 -3.70 12.64
N LEU A 76 -4.23 -3.45 13.55
CA LEU A 76 -2.79 -3.54 13.28
C LEU A 76 -2.38 -4.96 12.92
N ASP A 77 -2.78 -5.96 13.71
CA ASP A 77 -2.52 -7.38 13.45
C ASP A 77 -3.06 -7.82 12.08
N TYR A 78 -4.27 -7.34 11.74
CA TYR A 78 -4.87 -7.56 10.43
C TYR A 78 -3.96 -7.01 9.31
N LEU A 79 -3.54 -5.75 9.39
CA LEU A 79 -2.72 -5.12 8.36
C LEU A 79 -1.36 -5.81 8.21
N GLN A 80 -0.73 -6.20 9.32
CA GLN A 80 0.56 -6.91 9.33
C GLN A 80 0.45 -8.31 8.70
N ALA A 81 -0.59 -9.07 9.04
CA ALA A 81 -0.82 -10.40 8.50
C ALA A 81 -1.03 -10.37 6.97
N TYR A 82 -1.82 -9.42 6.48
CA TYR A 82 -2.05 -9.29 5.05
C TYR A 82 -0.84 -8.75 4.30
N ARG A 83 -0.05 -7.86 4.92
CA ARG A 83 1.23 -7.45 4.35
C ARG A 83 2.18 -8.64 4.18
N ALA A 84 2.30 -9.49 5.19
CA ALA A 84 3.11 -10.71 5.10
C ALA A 84 2.65 -11.65 3.99
N ALA A 85 1.35 -11.62 3.65
CA ALA A 85 0.77 -12.36 2.54
C ALA A 85 0.86 -11.64 1.16
N GLY A 86 1.58 -10.50 1.08
CA GLY A 86 1.82 -9.76 -0.18
C GLY A 86 0.75 -8.75 -0.56
N TYR A 87 -0.19 -8.45 0.33
CA TYR A 87 -1.17 -7.39 0.10
C TYR A 87 -0.59 -6.02 0.45
N HIS A 88 -0.73 -5.06 -0.43
CA HIS A 88 -0.28 -3.68 -0.23
C HIS A 88 -1.45 -2.69 -0.19
N THR A 89 -2.49 -2.93 -0.99
CA THR A 89 -3.68 -2.08 -1.04
C THR A 89 -4.82 -2.70 -0.25
N HIS A 90 -5.40 -1.93 0.66
CA HIS A 90 -6.54 -2.35 1.49
C HIS A 90 -7.68 -1.35 1.35
N THR A 91 -8.88 -1.84 1.05
CA THR A 91 -10.10 -1.04 1.20
C THR A 91 -10.74 -1.42 2.53
N LEU A 92 -10.73 -0.51 3.49
CA LEU A 92 -11.27 -0.70 4.82
C LEU A 92 -12.67 -0.10 4.91
N LEU A 93 -13.58 -0.84 5.55
CA LEU A 93 -14.91 -0.38 5.91
C LEU A 93 -15.00 -0.23 7.43
N ALA A 94 -15.24 0.98 7.91
CA ALA A 94 -15.33 1.32 9.32
C ALA A 94 -16.60 2.11 9.62
N GLY A 95 -17.12 1.98 10.84
CA GLY A 95 -18.12 2.90 11.38
C GLY A 95 -17.46 4.20 11.85
N MET A 96 -18.29 5.17 12.21
CA MET A 96 -17.80 6.44 12.73
C MET A 96 -17.15 6.28 14.10
N GLU A 97 -17.69 5.36 14.90
CA GLU A 97 -17.19 4.97 16.22
C GLU A 97 -15.79 4.35 16.18
N ASP A 98 -15.43 3.71 15.05
CA ASP A 98 -14.13 3.03 14.89
C ASP A 98 -12.99 3.98 14.51
N VAL A 99 -13.31 5.25 14.18
CA VAL A 99 -12.31 6.21 13.68
C VAL A 99 -11.13 6.40 14.63
N PRO A 100 -11.30 6.53 15.97
CA PRO A 100 -10.17 6.69 16.88
C PRO A 100 -9.20 5.51 16.86
N ASP A 101 -9.72 4.27 16.87
CA ASP A 101 -8.92 3.06 16.83
C ASP A 101 -8.21 2.90 15.48
N LEU A 102 -8.92 3.19 14.40
CA LEU A 102 -8.36 3.20 13.06
C LEU A 102 -7.20 4.20 12.93
N VAL A 103 -7.38 5.44 13.39
CA VAL A 103 -6.34 6.47 13.40
C VAL A 103 -5.11 6.01 14.19
N SER A 104 -5.32 5.41 15.35
CA SER A 104 -4.26 4.87 16.21
C SER A 104 -3.49 3.76 15.49
N ALA A 105 -4.20 2.75 14.97
CA ALA A 105 -3.60 1.62 14.27
C ALA A 105 -2.81 2.05 13.02
N LEU A 106 -3.37 2.94 12.20
CA LEU A 106 -2.72 3.42 10.98
C LEU A 106 -1.48 4.27 11.27
N SER A 107 -1.52 5.10 12.30
CA SER A 107 -0.37 5.91 12.71
C SER A 107 0.79 5.04 13.16
N TYR A 108 0.50 3.99 13.95
CA TYR A 108 1.50 3.02 14.40
C TYR A 108 2.07 2.20 13.24
N TYR A 109 1.20 1.66 12.38
CA TYR A 109 1.59 0.88 11.21
C TYR A 109 2.51 1.66 10.28
N ASN A 110 2.19 2.93 10.00
CA ASN A 110 2.99 3.79 9.13
C ASN A 110 4.39 4.06 9.70
N ALA A 111 4.52 4.20 11.03
CA ALA A 111 5.80 4.41 11.67
C ALA A 111 6.74 3.20 11.56
N GLU A 112 6.20 1.98 11.62
CA GLU A 112 7.00 0.74 11.63
C GLU A 112 7.26 0.15 10.24
N HIS A 113 6.28 0.22 9.35
CA HIS A 113 6.28 -0.61 8.13
C HIS A 113 6.29 0.18 6.83
N GLY A 114 6.27 1.52 6.91
CA GLY A 114 6.09 2.35 5.72
C GLY A 114 4.66 2.24 5.18
N VAL A 115 4.44 2.76 3.99
CA VAL A 115 3.15 3.20 3.51
C VAL A 115 2.36 2.12 2.81
N PRO A 116 1.28 1.57 3.39
CA PRO A 116 0.27 0.85 2.62
C PRO A 116 -0.61 1.86 1.85
N ASP A 117 -1.18 1.42 0.74
CA ASP A 117 -2.27 2.14 0.07
C ASP A 117 -3.60 1.76 0.74
N ILE A 118 -4.12 2.65 1.58
CA ILE A 118 -5.36 2.42 2.32
C ILE A 118 -6.46 3.30 1.77
N ARG A 119 -7.53 2.67 1.32
CA ARG A 119 -8.78 3.28 0.89
C ARG A 119 -9.81 3.09 1.98
N LEU A 120 -10.20 4.18 2.62
CA LEU A 120 -11.16 4.16 3.70
C LEU A 120 -12.55 4.49 3.18
N ILE A 121 -13.51 3.64 3.54
CA ILE A 121 -14.95 3.89 3.38
C ILE A 121 -15.54 3.97 4.77
N LEU A 122 -16.19 5.09 5.09
CA LEU A 122 -16.88 5.29 6.36
C LEU A 122 -18.38 5.05 6.20
N ASN A 123 -18.94 4.26 7.09
CA ASN A 123 -20.39 4.17 7.27
C ASN A 123 -20.85 5.25 8.25
N ALA A 124 -21.59 6.21 7.76
CA ALA A 124 -22.17 7.30 8.51
C ALA A 124 -23.70 7.21 8.61
N THR A 125 -24.27 6.03 8.37
CA THR A 125 -25.72 5.82 8.44
C THR A 125 -26.25 6.13 9.84
N GLY A 126 -27.14 7.11 9.94
CA GLY A 126 -27.75 7.51 11.21
C GLY A 126 -26.85 8.39 12.10
N VAL A 127 -25.70 8.84 11.59
CA VAL A 127 -24.77 9.72 12.31
C VAL A 127 -25.19 11.18 12.14
N GLU A 128 -25.15 11.93 13.23
CA GLU A 128 -25.42 13.38 13.20
C GLU A 128 -24.31 14.13 12.46
N THR A 129 -24.69 15.22 11.79
CA THR A 129 -23.77 15.99 10.94
C THR A 129 -22.55 16.51 11.70
N ASP A 130 -22.69 16.93 12.96
CA ASP A 130 -21.59 17.46 13.77
C ASP A 130 -20.59 16.35 14.15
N GLU A 131 -21.05 15.14 14.38
CA GLU A 131 -20.23 13.96 14.64
C GLU A 131 -19.43 13.56 13.38
N LEU A 132 -20.10 13.54 12.23
CA LEU A 132 -19.45 13.31 10.93
C LEU A 132 -18.35 14.34 10.66
N ILE A 133 -18.64 15.63 10.88
CA ILE A 133 -17.64 16.69 10.71
C ILE A 133 -16.45 16.49 11.66
N SER A 134 -16.70 16.06 12.88
CA SER A 134 -15.66 15.81 13.88
C SER A 134 -14.74 14.66 13.48
N ALA A 135 -15.31 13.56 12.98
CA ALA A 135 -14.55 12.41 12.49
C ALA A 135 -13.70 12.77 11.24
N ILE A 136 -14.28 13.49 10.29
CA ILE A 136 -13.54 13.96 9.10
C ILE A 136 -12.37 14.86 9.52
N LYS A 137 -12.58 15.75 10.51
CA LYS A 137 -11.51 16.59 11.07
C LYS A 137 -10.41 15.77 11.74
N ALA A 138 -10.75 14.66 12.39
CA ALA A 138 -9.78 13.75 13.01
C ALA A 138 -8.95 12.99 11.96
N LEU A 139 -9.55 12.60 10.84
CA LEU A 139 -8.88 11.90 9.75
C LEU A 139 -8.05 12.82 8.86
N ARG A 140 -8.43 14.08 8.73
CA ARG A 140 -7.77 15.04 7.83
C ARG A 140 -6.27 15.17 8.03
N PRO A 141 -5.72 15.27 9.27
CA PRO A 141 -4.27 15.32 9.48
C PRO A 141 -3.53 14.07 9.00
N LEU A 142 -4.23 12.94 8.87
CA LEU A 142 -3.66 11.68 8.40
C LEU A 142 -3.74 11.53 6.88
N THR A 143 -4.62 12.29 6.22
CA THR A 143 -4.78 12.28 4.77
C THR A 143 -4.05 13.44 4.10
N GLU A 144 -3.82 14.54 4.81
CA GLU A 144 -3.26 15.79 4.30
C GLU A 144 -2.27 16.39 5.30
N GLY A 145 -1.13 16.93 4.83
CA GLY A 145 -0.16 17.67 5.64
C GLY A 145 1.06 16.86 6.09
N GLU A 146 1.84 17.41 7.04
CA GLU A 146 3.12 16.85 7.48
C GLU A 146 3.01 15.49 8.20
N ARG A 147 1.85 15.20 8.77
CA ARG A 147 1.57 13.92 9.46
C ARG A 147 0.76 12.96 8.60
N ALA A 148 0.57 13.28 7.32
CA ALA A 148 -0.21 12.45 6.43
C ALA A 148 0.39 11.04 6.34
N ILE A 149 -0.47 10.04 6.54
CA ILE A 149 -0.17 8.66 6.19
C ILE A 149 -0.23 8.60 4.66
N LYS A 150 0.94 8.54 4.03
CA LYS A 150 0.99 8.40 2.58
C LYS A 150 0.15 7.19 2.19
N GLY A 151 -0.66 7.31 1.16
CA GLY A 151 -1.51 6.22 0.68
C GLY A 151 -2.85 6.08 1.41
N LEU A 152 -3.12 6.81 2.50
CA LEU A 152 -4.45 6.87 3.09
C LEU A 152 -5.35 7.80 2.29
N GLN A 153 -6.45 7.27 1.80
CA GLN A 153 -7.46 8.01 1.04
C GLN A 153 -8.86 7.74 1.62
N LEU A 154 -9.59 8.80 1.93
CA LEU A 154 -11.02 8.70 2.19
C LEU A 154 -11.73 8.66 0.83
N VAL A 155 -12.26 7.49 0.44
CA VAL A 155 -12.84 7.27 -0.89
C VAL A 155 -14.36 7.26 -0.92
N GLY A 156 -15.00 7.18 0.24
CA GLY A 156 -16.47 7.23 0.33
C GLY A 156 -16.98 7.36 1.74
N ILE A 157 -18.17 7.96 1.83
CA ILE A 157 -18.99 8.03 3.05
C ILE A 157 -20.41 7.69 2.62
N PHE A 158 -21.09 6.80 3.31
CA PHE A 158 -22.49 6.42 3.01
C PHE A 158 -23.31 6.23 4.26
#